data_649afbd76229f3acdc82a37adefa790b
#
_entry.id   649afbd76229f3acdc82a37adefa790b
#
_cell.length_a   1.000
_cell.length_b   1.000
_cell.length_c   1.000
_cell.angle_alpha   90.00
_cell.angle_beta   90.00
_cell.angle_gamma   90.00
#
_symmetry.space_group_name_H-M   'P 1'
#
loop_
_entity.id
_entity.type
_entity.pdbx_description
1 polymer ?
#
loop_
_entity_poly.entity_id
_entity_poly.type
_entity_poly.pdbx_seq_one_letter_code
_entity_poly.pdbx_strand_id
1 'polypeptide(L)'
;MMVETYQHSGSVGTTGIPLMAIVGGISAILLGILYTYVLAWIPFIYVSFLATAGFGAVLGLVVGWSARLAKVRNPFLIGLLGLACGVLGLYVSWAFDGIARFGATDFPGILLSFGALKSYIEVFYNEGFWGIGRAGGMVSGIPLALIWVTEAGIILGASWLLAGGFIVNHPFCENCNRWTERTEGLCQLHPPEDNENAVAQLCEGDISVLSQFQKSPPEAAAFLRIDTAHCPDCSECNCVTVNLAQITIDKDGNASTNTQTLVQDMILSANDMEQLRTTVTELPMAQFAVEDEGDDEEEGEEVKDA
;
A
#
# COMPACT_ATOMS: atom_id res chain seq x y z
N MET A 1 -25.54 13.76 -10.72
CA MET A 1 -25.22 14.34 -9.39
C MET A 1 -23.78 13.93 -9.09
N MET A 2 -22.89 14.81 -8.63
CA MET A 2 -21.55 14.35 -8.27
C MET A 2 -21.68 13.54 -6.95
N VAL A 3 -21.16 12.32 -6.96
CA VAL A 3 -21.11 11.45 -5.77
C VAL A 3 -20.23 12.09 -4.72
N GLU A 4 -20.71 12.13 -3.49
CA GLU A 4 -19.93 12.55 -2.34
C GLU A 4 -19.07 11.38 -1.87
N THR A 5 -17.74 11.57 -1.94
CA THR A 5 -16.76 10.60 -1.45
C THR A 5 -16.20 11.05 -0.11
N TYR A 6 -15.90 10.07 0.75
CA TYR A 6 -15.34 10.35 2.07
C TYR A 6 -13.99 11.05 1.96
N GLN A 7 -13.81 12.09 2.75
CA GLN A 7 -12.54 12.79 2.93
C GLN A 7 -12.23 12.93 4.42
N HIS A 8 -10.97 12.70 4.77
CA HIS A 8 -10.53 12.89 6.13
C HIS A 8 -10.67 14.35 6.56
N SER A 9 -11.14 14.59 7.80
CA SER A 9 -11.32 15.94 8.38
C SER A 9 -10.01 16.73 8.57
N GLY A 10 -8.85 16.07 8.43
CA GLY A 10 -7.56 16.68 8.71
C GLY A 10 -7.22 16.86 10.19
N SER A 11 -8.10 16.43 11.09
CA SER A 11 -7.92 16.60 12.53
C SER A 11 -6.77 15.75 13.07
N VAL A 12 -5.99 16.30 14.00
CA VAL A 12 -4.76 15.70 14.52
C VAL A 12 -4.88 15.23 15.98
N GLY A 13 -5.79 15.84 16.74
CA GLY A 13 -5.89 15.61 18.19
C GLY A 13 -4.66 16.13 18.95
N THR A 14 -4.78 16.24 20.27
CA THR A 14 -3.70 16.79 21.14
C THR A 14 -2.56 15.79 21.36
N THR A 15 -2.84 14.50 21.36
CA THR A 15 -1.88 13.41 21.61
C THR A 15 -1.25 12.85 20.33
N GLY A 16 -1.77 13.22 19.15
CA GLY A 16 -1.37 12.64 17.87
C GLY A 16 0.12 12.83 17.56
N ILE A 17 0.54 14.08 17.49
CA ILE A 17 1.93 14.42 17.17
C ILE A 17 2.93 13.86 18.21
N PRO A 18 2.72 14.03 19.52
CA PRO A 18 3.64 13.48 20.52
C PRO A 18 3.79 11.96 20.43
N LEU A 19 2.69 11.22 20.28
CA LEU A 19 2.74 9.76 20.19
C LEU A 19 3.51 9.31 18.95
N MET A 20 3.21 9.90 17.79
CA MET A 20 3.89 9.57 16.53
C MET A 20 5.37 9.92 16.58
N ALA A 21 5.74 11.06 17.18
CA ALA A 21 7.13 11.49 17.31
C ALA A 21 7.92 10.55 18.23
N ILE A 22 7.34 10.11 19.35
CA ILE A 22 8.01 9.19 20.29
C ILE A 22 8.16 7.80 19.64
N VAL A 23 7.07 7.21 19.15
CA VAL A 23 7.09 5.87 18.56
C VAL A 23 7.94 5.84 17.30
N GLY A 24 7.74 6.81 16.39
CA GLY A 24 8.51 6.94 15.17
C GLY A 24 9.99 7.24 15.44
N GLY A 25 10.30 8.12 16.39
CA GLY A 25 11.66 8.46 16.75
C GLY A 25 12.44 7.28 17.34
N ILE A 26 11.85 6.54 18.27
CA ILE A 26 12.45 5.32 18.82
C ILE A 26 12.68 4.29 17.71
N SER A 27 11.68 4.07 16.86
CA SER A 27 11.79 3.13 15.74
C SER A 27 12.86 3.57 14.73
N ALA A 28 12.97 4.87 14.43
CA ALA A 28 13.99 5.40 13.55
C ALA A 28 15.42 5.14 14.08
N ILE A 29 15.62 5.31 15.39
CA ILE A 29 16.92 5.02 16.04
C ILE A 29 17.24 3.52 15.94
N LEU A 30 16.31 2.65 16.35
CA LEU A 30 16.54 1.20 16.37
C LEU A 30 16.76 0.65 14.96
N LEU A 31 15.92 1.05 13.99
CA LEU A 31 16.03 0.63 12.61
C LEU A 31 17.27 1.20 11.93
N GLY A 32 17.67 2.46 12.24
CA GLY A 32 18.89 3.05 11.73
C GLY A 32 20.15 2.30 12.19
N ILE A 33 20.21 1.91 13.45
CA ILE A 33 21.29 1.07 14.00
C ILE A 33 21.30 -0.30 13.30
N LEU A 34 20.14 -0.97 13.24
CA LEU A 34 20.02 -2.28 12.58
C LEU A 34 20.46 -2.23 11.11
N TYR A 35 20.00 -1.22 10.38
CA TYR A 35 20.36 -0.99 8.98
C TYR A 35 21.88 -0.88 8.79
N THR A 36 22.54 -0.11 9.65
CA THR A 36 24.00 0.04 9.63
C THR A 36 24.71 -1.30 9.79
N TYR A 37 24.31 -2.11 10.77
CA TYR A 37 24.93 -3.42 10.98
C TYR A 37 24.67 -4.39 9.80
N VAL A 38 23.47 -4.36 9.23
CA VAL A 38 23.16 -5.15 8.02
C VAL A 38 24.10 -4.80 6.88
N LEU A 39 24.29 -3.50 6.61
CA LEU A 39 25.19 -3.04 5.55
C LEU A 39 26.67 -3.32 5.85
N ALA A 40 27.09 -3.27 7.11
CA ALA A 40 28.48 -3.54 7.50
C ALA A 40 28.84 -5.02 7.37
N TRP A 41 27.91 -5.93 7.65
CA TRP A 41 28.18 -7.38 7.67
C TRP A 41 27.86 -8.08 6.36
N ILE A 42 26.95 -7.54 5.54
CA ILE A 42 26.50 -8.16 4.30
C ILE A 42 26.79 -7.22 3.13
N PRO A 43 28.03 -7.26 2.57
CA PRO A 43 28.45 -6.34 1.52
C PRO A 43 27.95 -6.75 0.12
N PHE A 44 26.67 -7.11 0.00
CA PHE A 44 26.03 -7.43 -1.27
C PHE A 44 25.04 -6.34 -1.68
N ILE A 45 25.24 -5.74 -2.84
CA ILE A 45 24.45 -4.60 -3.32
C ILE A 45 22.92 -4.88 -3.33
N TYR A 46 22.51 -6.09 -3.70
CA TYR A 46 21.09 -6.46 -3.69
C TYR A 46 20.50 -6.48 -2.28
N VAL A 47 21.28 -6.94 -1.30
CA VAL A 47 20.86 -6.94 0.11
C VAL A 47 20.80 -5.52 0.63
N SER A 48 21.71 -4.64 0.21
CA SER A 48 21.68 -3.22 0.56
C SER A 48 20.41 -2.55 0.07
N PHE A 49 20.01 -2.75 -1.19
CA PHE A 49 18.76 -2.19 -1.72
C PHE A 49 17.52 -2.74 -1.01
N LEU A 50 17.49 -4.05 -0.73
CA LEU A 50 16.39 -4.66 0.03
C LEU A 50 16.31 -4.11 1.46
N ALA A 51 17.44 -3.99 2.14
CA ALA A 51 17.52 -3.39 3.48
C ALA A 51 17.08 -1.92 3.48
N THR A 52 17.49 -1.15 2.45
CA THR A 52 17.09 0.25 2.26
C THR A 52 15.58 0.37 2.10
N ALA A 53 14.97 -0.43 1.21
CA ALA A 53 13.53 -0.44 1.01
C ALA A 53 12.78 -0.92 2.27
N GLY A 54 13.27 -1.97 2.92
CA GLY A 54 12.72 -2.50 4.17
C GLY A 54 12.77 -1.50 5.31
N PHE A 55 13.90 -0.78 5.46
CA PHE A 55 14.03 0.27 6.47
C PHE A 55 12.96 1.36 6.31
N GLY A 56 12.86 1.96 5.13
CA GLY A 56 11.86 3.00 4.86
C GLY A 56 10.43 2.49 5.02
N ALA A 57 10.16 1.27 4.54
CA ALA A 57 8.83 0.67 4.61
C ALA A 57 8.39 0.39 6.05
N VAL A 58 9.22 -0.29 6.85
CA VAL A 58 8.90 -0.59 8.24
C VAL A 58 8.71 0.68 9.05
N LEU A 59 9.59 1.67 8.86
CA LEU A 59 9.48 2.95 9.55
C LEU A 59 8.19 3.67 9.20
N GLY A 60 7.84 3.75 7.91
CA GLY A 60 6.59 4.36 7.45
C GLY A 60 5.36 3.68 8.03
N LEU A 61 5.33 2.34 8.01
CA LEU A 61 4.23 1.55 8.59
C LEU A 61 4.08 1.77 10.10
N VAL A 62 5.19 1.83 10.85
CA VAL A 62 5.15 2.09 12.31
C VAL A 62 4.61 3.48 12.62
N VAL A 63 5.05 4.50 11.87
CA VAL A 63 4.53 5.87 12.02
C VAL A 63 3.04 5.92 11.66
N GLY A 64 2.62 5.31 10.55
CA GLY A 64 1.22 5.25 10.14
C GLY A 64 0.34 4.51 11.14
N TRP A 65 0.82 3.38 11.68
CA TRP A 65 0.13 2.64 12.73
C TRP A 65 -0.04 3.46 14.02
N SER A 66 1.02 4.18 14.45
CA SER A 66 0.95 5.07 15.61
C SER A 66 -0.04 6.23 15.39
N ALA A 67 -0.13 6.76 14.17
CA ALA A 67 -1.11 7.76 13.77
C ALA A 67 -2.55 7.24 13.87
N ARG A 68 -2.78 5.99 13.43
CA ARG A 68 -4.08 5.32 13.56
C ARG A 68 -4.49 5.14 15.02
N LEU A 69 -3.56 4.72 15.88
CA LEU A 69 -3.81 4.61 17.32
C LEU A 69 -4.15 5.95 17.96
N ALA A 70 -3.45 7.00 17.56
CA ALA A 70 -3.69 8.37 18.02
C ALA A 70 -4.89 9.06 17.34
N LYS A 71 -5.57 8.36 16.42
CA LYS A 71 -6.72 8.88 15.66
C LYS A 71 -6.39 10.17 14.89
N VAL A 72 -5.20 10.24 14.31
CA VAL A 72 -4.79 11.35 13.44
C VAL A 72 -5.40 11.14 12.06
N ARG A 73 -6.07 12.15 11.53
CA ARG A 73 -6.83 12.11 10.26
C ARG A 73 -6.24 13.04 9.19
N ASN A 74 -4.95 13.33 9.28
CA ASN A 74 -4.23 14.17 8.32
C ASN A 74 -3.11 13.38 7.65
N PRO A 75 -3.36 12.76 6.46
CA PRO A 75 -2.37 11.94 5.77
C PRO A 75 -1.08 12.68 5.45
N PHE A 76 -1.19 13.95 5.07
CA PHE A 76 0.00 14.77 4.75
C PHE A 76 0.90 14.96 5.97
N LEU A 77 0.32 15.30 7.13
CA LEU A 77 1.09 15.48 8.36
C LEU A 77 1.73 14.16 8.84
N ILE A 78 1.01 13.05 8.69
CA ILE A 78 1.53 11.71 9.01
C ILE A 78 2.73 11.40 8.12
N GLY A 79 2.62 11.65 6.81
CA GLY A 79 3.73 11.51 5.87
C GLY A 79 4.92 12.38 6.25
N LEU A 80 4.69 13.66 6.60
CA LEU A 80 5.74 14.59 7.02
C LEU A 80 6.49 14.10 8.27
N LEU A 81 5.78 13.53 9.24
CA LEU A 81 6.41 12.91 10.41
C LEU A 81 7.17 11.64 10.04
N GLY A 82 6.64 10.82 9.12
CA GLY A 82 7.36 9.68 8.55
C GLY A 82 8.68 10.10 7.89
N LEU A 83 8.65 11.15 7.08
CA LEU A 83 9.84 11.74 6.48
C LEU A 83 10.85 12.22 7.53
N ALA A 84 10.39 12.95 8.55
CA ALA A 84 11.25 13.44 9.62
C ALA A 84 11.92 12.29 10.40
N CYS A 85 11.15 11.22 10.67
CA CYS A 85 11.70 10.00 11.27
C CYS A 85 12.70 9.30 10.32
N GLY A 86 12.46 9.30 9.01
CA GLY A 86 13.40 8.80 8.00
C GLY A 86 14.72 9.55 8.01
N VAL A 87 14.68 10.89 8.08
CA VAL A 87 15.88 11.73 8.22
C VAL A 87 16.64 11.41 9.51
N LEU A 88 15.92 11.27 10.64
CA LEU A 88 16.53 10.87 11.92
C LEU A 88 17.20 9.51 11.81
N GLY A 89 16.54 8.53 11.22
CA GLY A 89 17.07 7.17 11.08
C GLY A 89 18.31 7.13 10.18
N LEU A 90 18.32 7.88 9.07
CA LEU A 90 19.50 8.05 8.23
C LEU A 90 20.65 8.72 8.99
N TYR A 91 20.37 9.77 9.74
CA TYR A 91 21.38 10.42 10.56
C TYR A 91 22.01 9.43 11.57
N VAL A 92 21.18 8.66 12.26
CA VAL A 92 21.62 7.64 13.21
C VAL A 92 22.44 6.55 12.49
N SER A 93 22.02 6.10 11.32
CA SER A 93 22.74 5.07 10.59
C SER A 93 24.16 5.51 10.24
N TRP A 94 24.33 6.71 9.74
CA TRP A 94 25.65 7.27 9.46
C TRP A 94 26.50 7.47 10.73
N ALA A 95 25.89 7.92 11.83
CA ALA A 95 26.58 8.11 13.08
C ALA A 95 27.11 6.78 13.67
N PHE A 96 26.37 5.67 13.48
CA PHE A 96 26.75 4.34 13.94
C PHE A 96 27.67 3.58 12.98
N ASP A 97 27.83 4.02 11.73
CA ASP A 97 28.61 3.30 10.72
C ASP A 97 30.07 3.08 11.13
N GLY A 98 30.70 4.08 11.76
CA GLY A 98 32.06 3.97 12.28
C GLY A 98 32.23 2.91 13.36
N ILE A 99 31.23 2.74 14.22
CA ILE A 99 31.22 1.68 15.24
C ILE A 99 31.07 0.30 14.58
N ALA A 100 30.12 0.18 13.67
CA ALA A 100 29.78 -1.11 13.05
C ALA A 100 30.93 -1.67 12.22
N ARG A 101 31.69 -0.80 11.52
CA ARG A 101 32.79 -1.18 10.63
C ARG A 101 34.12 -1.27 11.31
N PHE A 102 34.42 -0.36 12.20
CA PHE A 102 35.78 -0.17 12.75
C PHE A 102 35.87 -0.33 14.26
N GLY A 103 34.73 -0.54 14.94
CA GLY A 103 34.70 -0.56 16.42
C GLY A 103 35.11 0.78 17.05
N ALA A 104 34.85 1.90 16.35
CA ALA A 104 35.26 3.23 16.78
C ALA A 104 34.64 3.59 18.15
N THR A 105 35.46 4.10 19.05
CA THR A 105 35.06 4.48 20.42
C THR A 105 34.56 5.93 20.53
N ASP A 106 34.82 6.76 19.51
CA ASP A 106 34.48 8.20 19.49
C ASP A 106 33.04 8.49 19.02
N PHE A 107 32.16 7.52 19.14
CA PHE A 107 30.74 7.61 18.75
C PHE A 107 30.02 8.83 19.35
N PRO A 108 30.16 9.19 20.61
CA PRO A 108 29.49 10.38 21.16
C PRO A 108 29.87 11.66 20.42
N GLY A 109 31.12 11.77 19.97
CA GLY A 109 31.61 12.93 19.20
C GLY A 109 30.98 13.02 17.82
N ILE A 110 30.82 11.91 17.10
CA ILE A 110 30.20 11.87 15.78
C ILE A 110 28.69 12.13 15.90
N LEU A 111 28.01 11.52 16.86
CA LEU A 111 26.57 11.68 17.06
C LEU A 111 26.19 13.13 17.42
N LEU A 112 27.02 13.81 18.19
CA LEU A 112 26.73 15.16 18.68
C LEU A 112 27.30 16.29 17.82
N SER A 113 28.13 15.94 16.81
CA SER A 113 28.80 16.93 15.95
C SER A 113 28.49 16.70 14.47
N PHE A 114 27.62 17.52 13.91
CA PHE A 114 27.35 17.53 12.48
C PHE A 114 28.64 17.74 11.64
N GLY A 115 29.58 18.53 12.12
CA GLY A 115 30.88 18.74 11.49
C GLY A 115 31.71 17.45 11.43
N ALA A 116 31.77 16.69 12.52
CA ALA A 116 32.49 15.42 12.56
C ALA A 116 31.84 14.39 11.61
N LEU A 117 30.51 14.30 11.60
CA LEU A 117 29.79 13.44 10.66
C LEU A 117 30.06 13.82 9.20
N LYS A 118 30.02 15.11 8.87
CA LYS A 118 30.35 15.60 7.53
C LYS A 118 31.78 15.19 7.13
N SER A 119 32.78 15.41 7.98
CA SER A 119 34.15 15.02 7.69
C SER A 119 34.29 13.50 7.51
N TYR A 120 33.56 12.70 8.28
CA TYR A 120 33.49 11.25 8.13
C TYR A 120 32.95 10.86 6.75
N ILE A 121 31.86 11.43 6.30
CA ILE A 121 31.29 11.19 4.98
C ILE A 121 32.23 11.63 3.87
N GLU A 122 32.94 12.79 4.02
CA GLU A 122 33.90 13.29 3.03
C GLU A 122 35.08 12.37 2.82
N VAL A 123 35.56 11.67 3.87
CA VAL A 123 36.63 10.67 3.74
C VAL A 123 36.18 9.55 2.79
N PHE A 124 34.99 8.95 3.01
CA PHE A 124 34.50 7.89 2.13
C PHE A 124 34.13 8.38 0.72
N TYR A 125 33.67 9.61 0.59
CA TYR A 125 33.44 10.20 -0.71
C TYR A 125 34.72 10.23 -1.57
N ASN A 126 35.86 10.56 -0.96
CA ASN A 126 37.12 10.68 -1.67
C ASN A 126 37.87 9.36 -1.84
N GLU A 127 37.90 8.52 -0.79
CA GLU A 127 38.66 7.28 -0.77
C GLU A 127 37.87 6.08 -1.30
N GLY A 128 36.55 6.14 -1.27
CA GLY A 128 35.63 5.07 -1.64
C GLY A 128 35.10 4.29 -0.43
N PHE A 129 33.94 3.69 -0.62
CA PHE A 129 33.21 3.01 0.46
C PHE A 129 33.22 1.48 0.31
N TRP A 130 33.21 0.96 -0.92
CA TRP A 130 33.26 -0.46 -1.24
C TRP A 130 33.78 -0.67 -2.68
N GLY A 131 34.31 -1.88 -2.96
CA GLY A 131 34.89 -2.24 -4.26
C GLY A 131 33.94 -3.06 -5.13
N ILE A 132 34.09 -2.92 -6.45
CA ILE A 132 33.34 -3.71 -7.44
C ILE A 132 34.15 -4.95 -7.80
N GLY A 133 33.69 -6.16 -7.38
CA GLY A 133 34.31 -7.44 -7.69
C GLY A 133 35.70 -7.64 -7.04
N ARG A 134 36.39 -8.73 -7.41
CA ARG A 134 37.70 -9.10 -6.82
C ARG A 134 38.89 -8.24 -7.28
N ALA A 135 38.76 -7.57 -8.41
CA ALA A 135 39.85 -6.78 -9.03
C ALA A 135 39.45 -5.34 -9.36
N GLY A 136 38.23 -4.93 -9.00
CA GLY A 136 37.72 -3.58 -9.26
C GLY A 136 38.25 -2.56 -8.26
N GLY A 137 38.34 -1.29 -8.69
CA GLY A 137 38.66 -0.17 -7.79
C GLY A 137 37.55 0.14 -6.82
N MET A 138 37.86 0.94 -5.79
CA MET A 138 36.86 1.46 -4.84
C MET A 138 35.92 2.43 -5.56
N VAL A 139 34.62 2.31 -5.27
CA VAL A 139 33.62 3.27 -5.76
C VAL A 139 33.70 4.52 -4.91
N SER A 140 34.04 5.65 -5.53
CA SER A 140 34.25 6.94 -4.87
C SER A 140 33.68 8.10 -5.68
N GLY A 141 33.62 9.28 -5.12
CA GLY A 141 33.19 10.50 -5.77
C GLY A 141 31.71 10.51 -6.18
N ILE A 142 31.42 11.05 -7.36
CA ILE A 142 30.07 11.25 -7.87
C ILE A 142 29.25 9.93 -7.97
N PRO A 143 29.79 8.82 -8.50
CA PRO A 143 29.03 7.56 -8.53
C PRO A 143 28.59 7.08 -7.14
N LEU A 144 29.44 7.20 -6.13
CA LEU A 144 29.11 6.84 -4.76
C LEU A 144 28.04 7.76 -4.18
N ALA A 145 28.16 9.07 -4.41
CA ALA A 145 27.14 10.04 -3.97
C ALA A 145 25.77 9.78 -4.59
N LEU A 146 25.70 9.38 -5.86
CA LEU A 146 24.44 9.03 -6.52
C LEU A 146 23.79 7.80 -5.87
N ILE A 147 24.56 6.80 -5.48
CA ILE A 147 24.04 5.64 -4.75
C ILE A 147 23.47 6.08 -3.41
N TRP A 148 24.18 6.86 -2.62
CA TRP A 148 23.71 7.36 -1.32
C TRP A 148 22.44 8.22 -1.43
N VAL A 149 22.37 9.08 -2.46
CA VAL A 149 21.16 9.90 -2.73
C VAL A 149 19.97 8.99 -3.10
N THR A 150 20.22 7.94 -3.88
CA THR A 150 19.18 6.95 -4.25
C THR A 150 18.69 6.19 -3.01
N GLU A 151 19.60 5.68 -2.18
CA GLU A 151 19.25 5.01 -0.93
C GLU A 151 18.46 5.92 0.01
N ALA A 152 18.92 7.16 0.21
CA ALA A 152 18.20 8.15 1.00
C ALA A 152 16.81 8.44 0.41
N GLY A 153 16.72 8.61 -0.91
CA GLY A 153 15.45 8.82 -1.61
C GLY A 153 14.45 7.67 -1.42
N ILE A 154 14.92 6.43 -1.46
CA ILE A 154 14.09 5.23 -1.21
C ILE A 154 13.59 5.24 0.25
N ILE A 155 14.47 5.44 1.23
CA ILE A 155 14.09 5.45 2.66
C ILE A 155 13.08 6.56 2.94
N LEU A 156 13.39 7.78 2.52
CA LEU A 156 12.55 8.95 2.78
C LEU A 156 11.21 8.85 2.04
N GLY A 157 11.25 8.43 0.77
CA GLY A 157 10.05 8.24 -0.04
C GLY A 157 9.13 7.15 0.52
N ALA A 158 9.69 5.99 0.87
CA ALA A 158 8.92 4.89 1.46
C ALA A 158 8.35 5.29 2.84
N SER A 159 9.14 5.94 3.69
CA SER A 159 8.68 6.42 5.00
C SER A 159 7.53 7.44 4.88
N TRP A 160 7.61 8.38 3.92
CA TRP A 160 6.56 9.34 3.64
C TRP A 160 5.28 8.67 3.12
N LEU A 161 5.42 7.90 2.03
CA LEU A 161 4.26 7.34 1.31
C LEU A 161 3.51 6.31 2.15
N LEU A 162 4.23 5.41 2.83
CA LEU A 162 3.59 4.37 3.63
C LEU A 162 3.02 4.92 4.95
N ALA A 163 3.66 5.93 5.56
CA ALA A 163 3.08 6.57 6.73
C ALA A 163 1.78 7.29 6.39
N GLY A 164 1.80 8.18 5.39
CA GLY A 164 0.62 8.92 4.96
C GLY A 164 -0.48 8.04 4.37
N GLY A 165 -0.08 7.05 3.56
CA GLY A 165 -0.99 6.10 2.92
C GLY A 165 -1.70 5.15 3.88
N PHE A 166 -1.17 4.94 5.09
CA PHE A 166 -1.67 3.95 6.04
C PHE A 166 -3.14 4.14 6.43
N ILE A 167 -3.61 5.39 6.50
CA ILE A 167 -4.98 5.72 6.90
C ILE A 167 -5.92 6.04 5.73
N VAL A 168 -5.40 6.22 4.52
CA VAL A 168 -6.17 6.73 3.36
C VAL A 168 -7.41 5.89 3.07
N ASN A 169 -7.30 4.56 3.18
CA ASN A 169 -8.39 3.62 2.91
C ASN A 169 -9.22 3.26 4.16
N HIS A 170 -9.12 4.04 5.23
CA HIS A 170 -9.84 3.79 6.47
C HIS A 170 -10.70 5.01 6.84
N PRO A 171 -11.98 5.06 6.46
CA PRO A 171 -12.88 6.10 6.90
C PRO A 171 -12.97 6.17 8.43
N PHE A 172 -13.20 7.35 8.95
CA PHE A 172 -13.30 7.62 10.38
C PHE A 172 -14.64 8.25 10.72
N CYS A 173 -15.34 7.70 11.69
CA CYS A 173 -16.59 8.27 12.18
C CYS A 173 -16.29 9.36 13.20
N GLU A 174 -16.56 10.62 12.84
CA GLU A 174 -16.34 11.78 13.70
C GLU A 174 -17.30 11.79 14.92
N ASN A 175 -18.55 11.36 14.75
CA ASN A 175 -19.53 11.31 15.83
C ASN A 175 -19.13 10.32 16.93
N CYS A 176 -18.69 9.11 16.55
CA CYS A 176 -18.30 8.07 17.50
C CYS A 176 -16.80 8.12 17.84
N ASN A 177 -16.05 9.03 17.19
CA ASN A 177 -14.60 9.19 17.37
C ASN A 177 -13.84 7.86 17.24
N ARG A 178 -14.16 7.07 16.19
CA ARG A 178 -13.51 5.77 15.91
C ARG A 178 -13.39 5.47 14.43
N TRP A 179 -12.45 4.60 14.09
CA TRP A 179 -12.30 4.08 12.75
C TRP A 179 -13.45 3.14 12.39
N THR A 180 -13.90 3.21 11.15
CA THR A 180 -14.89 2.28 10.61
C THR A 180 -14.34 0.87 10.50
N GLU A 181 -15.24 -0.10 10.51
CA GLU A 181 -14.96 -1.49 10.19
C GLU A 181 -15.18 -1.72 8.71
N ARG A 182 -14.18 -2.27 8.02
CA ARG A 182 -14.24 -2.56 6.59
C ARG A 182 -14.58 -4.02 6.36
N THR A 183 -15.54 -4.27 5.47
CA THR A 183 -15.86 -5.60 4.94
C THR A 183 -15.49 -5.60 3.47
N GLU A 184 -14.44 -6.35 3.13
CA GLU A 184 -14.02 -6.56 1.75
C GLU A 184 -14.85 -7.67 1.12
N GLY A 185 -15.24 -7.48 -0.14
CA GLY A 185 -15.98 -8.49 -0.89
C GLY A 185 -17.35 -8.78 -0.32
N LEU A 186 -18.11 -7.77 0.11
CA LEU A 186 -19.51 -7.95 0.52
C LEU A 186 -20.28 -8.73 -0.55
N CYS A 187 -20.03 -8.43 -1.82
CA CYS A 187 -20.54 -9.16 -2.97
C CYS A 187 -19.60 -9.00 -4.17
N GLN A 188 -19.75 -9.96 -5.09
CA GLN A 188 -19.17 -9.93 -6.41
C GLN A 188 -20.32 -9.89 -7.41
N LEU A 189 -20.31 -8.89 -8.28
CA LEU A 189 -21.41 -8.60 -9.18
C LEU A 189 -20.95 -8.74 -10.64
N HIS A 190 -21.84 -9.30 -11.45
CA HIS A 190 -21.75 -9.29 -12.89
C HIS A 190 -22.62 -8.15 -13.43
N PRO A 191 -22.09 -7.22 -14.27
CA PRO A 191 -22.87 -6.15 -14.83
C PRO A 191 -23.94 -6.70 -15.78
N PRO A 192 -25.11 -6.03 -15.89
CA PRO A 192 -26.16 -6.46 -16.83
C PRO A 192 -25.72 -6.21 -18.28
N GLU A 193 -26.03 -7.15 -19.17
CA GLU A 193 -25.74 -7.04 -20.61
C GLU A 193 -26.61 -5.97 -21.29
N ASP A 194 -27.83 -5.80 -20.82
CA ASP A 194 -28.82 -4.88 -21.40
C ASP A 194 -28.62 -3.40 -21.03
N ASN A 195 -27.73 -3.10 -20.08
CA ASN A 195 -27.48 -1.74 -19.60
C ASN A 195 -25.98 -1.44 -19.46
N GLU A 196 -25.34 -1.02 -20.53
CA GLU A 196 -23.92 -0.63 -20.55
C GLU A 196 -23.57 0.50 -19.56
N ASN A 197 -24.56 1.30 -19.15
CA ASN A 197 -24.37 2.40 -18.20
C ASN A 197 -24.57 2.00 -16.75
N ALA A 198 -24.99 0.77 -16.44
CA ALA A 198 -25.31 0.35 -15.08
C ALA A 198 -24.15 0.54 -14.09
N VAL A 199 -22.93 0.23 -14.53
CA VAL A 199 -21.71 0.41 -13.71
C VAL A 199 -21.45 1.89 -13.44
N ALA A 200 -21.64 2.76 -14.44
CA ALA A 200 -21.47 4.21 -14.28
C ALA A 200 -22.53 4.77 -13.32
N GLN A 201 -23.80 4.37 -13.45
CA GLN A 201 -24.89 4.78 -12.55
C GLN A 201 -24.62 4.35 -11.12
N LEU A 202 -24.15 3.11 -10.91
CA LEU A 202 -23.74 2.63 -9.59
C LEU A 202 -22.60 3.48 -9.00
N CYS A 203 -21.60 3.81 -9.82
CA CYS A 203 -20.50 4.68 -9.41
C CYS A 203 -20.93 6.14 -9.18
N GLU A 204 -22.06 6.57 -9.72
CA GLU A 204 -22.70 7.86 -9.46
C GLU A 204 -23.63 7.85 -8.23
N GLY A 205 -23.72 6.72 -7.53
CA GLY A 205 -24.46 6.57 -6.27
C GLY A 205 -25.91 6.13 -6.46
N ASP A 206 -26.32 5.72 -7.64
CA ASP A 206 -27.65 5.16 -7.85
C ASP A 206 -27.68 3.69 -7.43
N ILE A 207 -28.03 3.46 -6.15
CA ILE A 207 -28.14 2.11 -5.59
C ILE A 207 -29.30 1.31 -6.18
N SER A 208 -30.32 1.99 -6.74
CA SER A 208 -31.50 1.32 -7.33
C SER A 208 -31.11 0.44 -8.54
N VAL A 209 -30.03 0.79 -9.23
CA VAL A 209 -29.54 0.05 -10.40
C VAL A 209 -29.02 -1.35 -10.01
N LEU A 210 -28.69 -1.60 -8.74
CA LEU A 210 -28.20 -2.90 -8.26
C LEU A 210 -29.17 -4.05 -8.56
N SER A 211 -30.48 -3.79 -8.63
CA SER A 211 -31.48 -4.79 -8.97
C SER A 211 -31.30 -5.37 -10.38
N GLN A 212 -30.54 -4.72 -11.26
CA GLN A 212 -30.24 -5.16 -12.62
C GLN A 212 -29.00 -6.06 -12.68
N PHE A 213 -28.19 -6.10 -11.62
CA PHE A 213 -27.00 -6.91 -11.55
C PHE A 213 -27.32 -8.35 -11.15
N GLN A 214 -26.36 -9.23 -11.38
CA GLN A 214 -26.38 -10.61 -10.93
C GLN A 214 -25.14 -10.88 -10.06
N LYS A 215 -25.20 -11.89 -9.19
CA LYS A 215 -24.00 -12.36 -8.50
C LYS A 215 -23.04 -12.98 -9.48
N SER A 216 -21.78 -12.61 -9.43
CA SER A 216 -20.75 -13.20 -10.28
C SER A 216 -20.47 -14.65 -9.86
N PRO A 217 -20.42 -15.59 -10.80
CA PRO A 217 -20.01 -16.94 -10.49
C PRO A 217 -18.50 -17.01 -10.17
N PRO A 218 -18.05 -18.04 -9.44
CA PRO A 218 -16.66 -18.16 -9.00
C PRO A 218 -15.63 -18.21 -10.13
N GLU A 219 -16.05 -18.68 -11.32
CA GLU A 219 -15.19 -18.82 -12.49
C GLU A 219 -15.08 -17.57 -13.34
N ALA A 220 -15.77 -16.48 -12.97
CA ALA A 220 -15.77 -15.24 -13.76
C ALA A 220 -14.38 -14.63 -13.85
N ALA A 221 -13.91 -14.39 -15.07
CA ALA A 221 -12.61 -13.73 -15.31
C ALA A 221 -12.60 -12.25 -14.92
N ALA A 222 -13.77 -11.60 -14.88
CA ALA A 222 -13.92 -10.22 -14.44
C ALA A 222 -15.24 -10.03 -13.69
N PHE A 223 -15.20 -9.24 -12.60
CA PHE A 223 -16.37 -8.93 -11.80
C PHE A 223 -16.19 -7.61 -11.04
N LEU A 224 -17.29 -7.01 -10.64
CA LEU A 224 -17.30 -5.89 -9.72
C LEU A 224 -17.30 -6.41 -8.29
N ARG A 225 -16.32 -5.97 -7.48
CA ARG A 225 -16.26 -6.25 -6.06
C ARG A 225 -16.74 -5.04 -5.30
N ILE A 226 -17.72 -5.23 -4.44
CA ILE A 226 -18.25 -4.21 -3.55
C ILE A 226 -17.65 -4.41 -2.17
N ASP A 227 -16.91 -3.41 -1.70
CA ASP A 227 -16.38 -3.33 -0.36
C ASP A 227 -17.16 -2.27 0.43
N THR A 228 -17.41 -2.51 1.70
CA THR A 228 -18.13 -1.56 2.56
C THR A 228 -17.32 -1.19 3.78
N ALA A 229 -17.48 0.03 4.26
CA ALA A 229 -16.94 0.47 5.54
C ALA A 229 -18.04 1.15 6.33
N HIS A 230 -18.26 0.75 7.57
CA HIS A 230 -19.34 1.30 8.41
C HIS A 230 -18.86 1.50 9.85
N CYS A 231 -19.48 2.44 10.54
CA CYS A 231 -19.26 2.63 11.97
C CYS A 231 -20.07 1.58 12.75
N PRO A 232 -19.43 0.77 13.62
CA PRO A 232 -20.15 -0.25 14.40
C PRO A 232 -21.02 0.34 15.51
N ASP A 233 -20.86 1.62 15.88
CA ASP A 233 -21.59 2.26 16.99
C ASP A 233 -22.76 3.13 16.50
N CYS A 234 -22.76 3.53 15.22
CA CYS A 234 -23.85 4.34 14.67
C CYS A 234 -24.07 4.01 13.18
N SER A 235 -25.17 4.52 12.62
CA SER A 235 -25.53 4.33 11.20
C SER A 235 -25.18 5.53 10.30
N GLU A 236 -24.41 6.51 10.78
CA GLU A 236 -24.19 7.75 10.04
C GLU A 236 -22.95 7.70 9.13
N CYS A 237 -21.98 6.87 9.48
CA CYS A 237 -20.75 6.73 8.66
C CYS A 237 -20.78 5.40 7.91
N ASN A 238 -21.29 5.44 6.68
CA ASN A 238 -21.37 4.30 5.79
C ASN A 238 -20.70 4.68 4.47
N CYS A 239 -19.72 3.87 4.05
CA CYS A 239 -19.00 4.08 2.80
C CYS A 239 -19.01 2.81 1.97
N VAL A 240 -19.02 2.97 0.65
CA VAL A 240 -18.94 1.89 -0.33
C VAL A 240 -17.82 2.16 -1.30
N THR A 241 -17.02 1.14 -1.57
CA THR A 241 -15.99 1.15 -2.60
C THR A 241 -16.35 0.14 -3.68
N VAL A 242 -16.37 0.57 -4.93
CA VAL A 242 -16.63 -0.28 -6.09
C VAL A 242 -15.30 -0.52 -6.81
N ASN A 243 -14.93 -1.78 -6.91
CA ASN A 243 -13.71 -2.21 -7.57
C ASN A 243 -14.04 -3.11 -8.76
N LEU A 244 -13.34 -2.92 -9.87
CA LEU A 244 -13.31 -3.87 -10.97
C LEU A 244 -12.14 -4.83 -10.73
N ALA A 245 -12.45 -6.10 -10.52
CA ALA A 245 -11.47 -7.16 -10.37
C ALA A 245 -11.40 -7.97 -11.67
N GLN A 246 -10.19 -8.24 -12.15
CA GLN A 246 -9.91 -9.05 -13.32
C GLN A 246 -8.94 -10.16 -12.93
N ILE A 247 -9.31 -11.40 -13.19
CA ILE A 247 -8.46 -12.56 -12.96
C ILE A 247 -7.69 -12.83 -14.25
N THR A 248 -6.36 -12.82 -14.15
CA THR A 248 -5.47 -13.18 -15.25
C THR A 248 -4.69 -14.43 -14.87
N ILE A 249 -4.64 -15.40 -15.78
CA ILE A 249 -3.87 -16.63 -15.60
C ILE A 249 -2.59 -16.47 -16.42
N ASP A 250 -1.43 -16.62 -15.78
CA ASP A 250 -0.14 -16.58 -16.45
C ASP A 250 0.14 -17.86 -17.23
N LYS A 251 1.26 -17.90 -17.98
CA LYS A 251 1.66 -19.05 -18.78
C LYS A 251 1.98 -20.30 -17.95
N ASP A 252 2.23 -20.11 -16.66
CA ASP A 252 2.59 -21.16 -15.71
C ASP A 252 1.35 -21.65 -14.93
N GLY A 253 0.14 -21.14 -15.27
CA GLY A 253 -1.13 -21.51 -14.65
C GLY A 253 -1.43 -20.80 -13.32
N ASN A 254 -0.63 -19.78 -12.93
CA ASN A 254 -0.89 -19.05 -11.71
C ASN A 254 -1.94 -17.97 -11.95
N ALA A 255 -3.00 -17.97 -11.16
CA ALA A 255 -4.02 -16.93 -11.21
C ALA A 255 -3.54 -15.68 -10.44
N SER A 256 -3.63 -14.52 -11.06
CA SER A 256 -3.42 -13.22 -10.43
C SER A 256 -4.64 -12.35 -10.59
N THR A 257 -5.05 -11.64 -9.51
CA THR A 257 -6.19 -10.73 -9.55
C THR A 257 -5.68 -9.30 -9.62
N ASN A 258 -5.99 -8.63 -10.73
CA ASN A 258 -5.78 -7.19 -10.88
C ASN A 258 -7.06 -6.46 -10.45
N THR A 259 -6.93 -5.46 -9.55
CA THR A 259 -8.07 -4.72 -9.02
C THR A 259 -7.91 -3.24 -9.35
N GLN A 260 -8.88 -2.68 -10.04
CA GLN A 260 -8.98 -1.25 -10.32
C GLN A 260 -10.15 -0.66 -9.53
N THR A 261 -9.88 0.33 -8.69
CA THR A 261 -10.93 1.06 -7.97
C THR A 261 -11.63 2.03 -8.92
N LEU A 262 -12.95 1.89 -9.08
CA LEU A 262 -13.79 2.75 -9.90
C LEU A 262 -14.29 3.95 -9.09
N VAL A 263 -14.79 3.71 -7.89
CA VAL A 263 -15.14 4.75 -6.92
C VAL A 263 -14.73 4.30 -5.53
N GLN A 264 -14.07 5.21 -4.79
CA GLN A 264 -13.54 4.91 -3.45
C GLN A 264 -14.37 5.62 -2.39
N ASP A 265 -14.76 4.86 -1.37
CA ASP A 265 -15.40 5.35 -0.14
C ASP A 265 -16.55 6.34 -0.41
N MET A 266 -17.44 6.00 -1.34
CA MET A 266 -18.68 6.71 -1.63
C MET A 266 -19.57 6.72 -0.38
N ILE A 267 -20.01 7.88 0.05
CA ILE A 267 -20.87 8.03 1.25
C ILE A 267 -22.29 7.62 0.91
N LEU A 268 -22.85 6.72 1.70
CA LEU A 268 -24.25 6.30 1.60
C LEU A 268 -25.04 6.68 2.86
N SER A 269 -26.31 7.00 2.66
CA SER A 269 -27.25 7.11 3.79
C SER A 269 -27.45 5.75 4.46
N ALA A 270 -27.97 5.74 5.69
CA ALA A 270 -28.32 4.50 6.39
C ALA A 270 -29.33 3.65 5.60
N ASN A 271 -30.29 4.31 4.95
CA ASN A 271 -31.31 3.63 4.14
C ASN A 271 -30.71 3.00 2.88
N ASP A 272 -29.81 3.72 2.19
CA ASP A 272 -29.15 3.20 0.99
C ASP A 272 -28.22 2.03 1.32
N MET A 273 -27.55 2.08 2.46
CA MET A 273 -26.71 0.97 2.93
C MET A 273 -27.54 -0.29 3.24
N GLU A 274 -28.70 -0.12 3.88
CA GLU A 274 -29.63 -1.22 4.17
C GLU A 274 -30.22 -1.78 2.87
N GLN A 275 -30.62 -0.91 1.95
CA GLN A 275 -31.10 -1.30 0.63
C GLN A 275 -30.02 -2.07 -0.13
N LEU A 276 -28.76 -1.60 -0.13
CA LEU A 276 -27.64 -2.30 -0.77
C LEU A 276 -27.51 -3.71 -0.19
N ARG A 277 -27.47 -3.86 1.14
CA ARG A 277 -27.32 -5.16 1.80
C ARG A 277 -28.45 -6.12 1.46
N THR A 278 -29.68 -5.61 1.49
CA THR A 278 -30.87 -6.41 1.17
C THR A 278 -30.87 -6.83 -0.29
N THR A 279 -30.68 -5.88 -1.22
CA THR A 279 -30.66 -6.16 -2.66
C THR A 279 -29.59 -7.19 -3.00
N VAL A 280 -28.34 -6.98 -2.53
CA VAL A 280 -27.23 -7.90 -2.81
C VAL A 280 -27.51 -9.31 -2.30
N THR A 281 -28.21 -9.46 -1.18
CA THR A 281 -28.56 -10.78 -0.64
C THR A 281 -29.52 -11.54 -1.56
N GLU A 282 -30.45 -10.82 -2.18
CA GLU A 282 -31.53 -11.34 -3.03
C GLU A 282 -31.15 -11.55 -4.49
N LEU A 283 -30.03 -10.99 -4.96
CA LEU A 283 -29.59 -11.09 -6.36
C LEU A 283 -29.42 -12.56 -6.80
N PRO A 284 -29.92 -12.89 -8.03
CA PRO A 284 -29.67 -14.21 -8.60
C PRO A 284 -28.19 -14.38 -9.00
N MET A 285 -27.76 -15.63 -9.12
CA MET A 285 -26.44 -15.96 -9.67
C MET A 285 -26.47 -15.82 -11.20
N ALA A 286 -25.46 -15.20 -11.79
CA ALA A 286 -25.29 -15.17 -13.23
C ALA A 286 -25.08 -16.61 -13.76
N GLN A 287 -25.78 -16.96 -14.82
CA GLN A 287 -25.59 -18.23 -15.53
C GLN A 287 -24.79 -17.91 -16.81
N PHE A 288 -23.57 -18.41 -16.90
CA PHE A 288 -22.89 -18.43 -18.19
C PHE A 288 -23.52 -19.55 -19.04
N ALA A 289 -23.92 -19.21 -20.25
CA ALA A 289 -24.22 -20.24 -21.24
C ALA A 289 -22.94 -21.07 -21.42
N VAL A 290 -22.99 -22.34 -21.05
CA VAL A 290 -21.95 -23.28 -21.48
C VAL A 290 -22.13 -23.34 -23.00
N GLU A 291 -21.20 -22.76 -23.76
CA GLU A 291 -21.11 -23.07 -25.18
C GLU A 291 -20.85 -24.57 -25.26
N ASP A 292 -21.91 -25.33 -25.60
CA ASP A 292 -21.79 -26.73 -25.98
C ASP A 292 -20.85 -26.71 -27.20
N GLU A 293 -19.57 -27.05 -27.00
CA GLU A 293 -18.70 -27.46 -28.08
C GLU A 293 -19.40 -28.67 -28.72
N GLY A 294 -20.18 -28.40 -29.74
CA GLY A 294 -20.83 -29.46 -30.52
C GLY A 294 -19.75 -30.42 -30.99
N ASP A 295 -19.85 -31.64 -30.52
CA ASP A 295 -19.14 -32.78 -31.07
C ASP A 295 -19.52 -32.82 -32.56
N ASP A 296 -18.71 -32.24 -33.44
CA ASP A 296 -18.72 -32.53 -34.85
C ASP A 296 -18.28 -33.99 -35.00
N GLU A 297 -19.25 -34.88 -34.92
CA GLU A 297 -19.09 -36.27 -35.35
C GLU A 297 -18.72 -36.26 -36.84
N GLU A 298 -17.42 -36.35 -37.15
CA GLU A 298 -16.96 -36.69 -38.52
C GLU A 298 -17.60 -38.01 -38.94
N GLU A 299 -18.68 -37.90 -39.73
CA GLU A 299 -19.17 -39.06 -40.50
C GLU A 299 -18.06 -39.59 -41.42
N GLY A 300 -17.46 -40.68 -41.02
CA GLY A 300 -16.48 -41.42 -41.80
C GLY A 300 -17.07 -41.88 -43.13
N GLU A 301 -16.62 -41.28 -44.22
CA GLU A 301 -16.95 -41.70 -45.60
C GLU A 301 -16.27 -43.05 -45.92
N GLU A 302 -17.08 -44.07 -45.96
CA GLU A 302 -16.70 -45.45 -46.32
C GLU A 302 -16.33 -45.50 -47.82
N VAL A 303 -15.04 -45.50 -48.15
CA VAL A 303 -14.56 -45.75 -49.51
C VAL A 303 -14.67 -47.23 -49.81
N LYS A 304 -15.63 -47.55 -50.68
CA LYS A 304 -15.74 -48.90 -51.29
C LYS A 304 -14.79 -49.00 -52.49
N ASP A 305 -13.79 -49.86 -52.35
CA ASP A 305 -12.99 -50.37 -53.48
C ASP A 305 -13.85 -51.19 -54.43
N ALA A 306 -13.67 -50.87 -55.74
CA ALA A 306 -14.04 -51.76 -56.87
C ALA A 306 -12.93 -51.67 -57.94
#